data_9152f95fdb3777b59afe2b7425931d7f
#
_entry.id   9152f95fdb3777b59afe2b7425931d7f
#
_cell.length_a   1.000
_cell.length_b   1.000
_cell.length_c   1.000
_cell.angle_alpha   90.00
_cell.angle_beta   90.00
_cell.angle_gamma   90.00
#
_symmetry.space_group_name_H-M   'P 1'
#
loop_
_entity.id
_entity.type
_entity.pdbx_description
1 polymer ?
#
loop_
_entity_poly.entity_id
_entity_poly.type
_entity_poly.pdbx_seq_one_letter_code
_entity_poly.pdbx_strand_id
1 'polypeptide(L)'
;MLLPAFPDAREGRPAERTALERVHTPEYLDLLATLTQPTWLDYPNTIASETSWTAALLAAGTAIDAAEMGGFALVRPPGHHAPPHTAMGFCLINNVAVAARHMQAEHGVGRVAIVDFDVHHGNGTQDVFADDDSVLYASLHQAGIYPGTGALGEGGETTVNVPLRPGCGDAEWVHAFERHVEPAVARFRPELLLVSAGFDAHEEEDIYLVDMHVTDDGFRELARRCAALAPRVAAVLEGGYNLATLPRLVSAALDGFSSGNATAG
;
A
#
# COMPACT_ATOMS: atom_id res chain seq x y z
N MET A 1 -8.02 1.55 17.70
CA MET A 1 -7.29 2.83 17.51
C MET A 1 -5.80 2.56 17.65
N LEU A 2 -4.98 2.86 16.62
CA LEU A 2 -3.53 2.53 16.59
C LEU A 2 -2.68 3.44 17.47
N LEU A 3 -2.98 4.74 17.50
CA LEU A 3 -2.15 5.75 18.19
C LEU A 3 -1.76 5.42 19.64
N PRO A 4 -2.61 4.86 20.50
CA PRO A 4 -2.18 4.49 21.86
C PRO A 4 -1.14 3.37 21.91
N ALA A 5 -1.04 2.54 20.86
CA ALA A 5 -0.03 1.48 20.77
C ALA A 5 1.33 2.02 20.30
N PHE A 6 1.36 3.21 19.69
CA PHE A 6 2.56 3.86 19.14
C PHE A 6 2.68 5.28 19.68
N PRO A 7 3.03 5.47 20.96
CA PRO A 7 3.07 6.79 21.62
C PRO A 7 4.11 7.75 21.02
N ASP A 8 5.12 7.21 20.35
CA ASP A 8 6.19 7.99 19.70
C ASP A 8 5.88 8.32 18.22
N ALA A 9 4.68 7.93 17.74
CA ALA A 9 4.26 8.27 16.39
C ALA A 9 4.15 9.80 16.23
N ARG A 10 4.66 10.29 15.10
CA ARG A 10 4.57 11.72 14.76
C ARG A 10 3.26 11.97 14.00
N GLU A 11 2.69 13.14 14.21
CA GLU A 11 1.57 13.61 13.39
C GLU A 11 2.10 14.01 12.01
N GLY A 12 1.46 13.49 10.94
CA GLY A 12 1.80 13.85 9.58
C GLY A 12 1.18 15.20 9.16
N ARG A 13 1.68 15.78 8.10
CA ARG A 13 1.14 17.01 7.49
C ARG A 13 0.15 16.66 6.36
N PRO A 14 -0.83 17.51 6.04
CA PRO A 14 -1.67 17.35 4.85
C PRO A 14 -0.82 17.44 3.58
N ALA A 15 -1.12 16.60 2.58
CA ALA A 15 -0.49 16.72 1.27
C ALA A 15 -0.93 18.01 0.57
N GLU A 16 0.00 18.64 -0.14
CA GLU A 16 -0.31 19.74 -1.03
C GLU A 16 -1.07 19.23 -2.27
N ARG A 17 -2.02 20.00 -2.77
CA ARG A 17 -2.81 19.63 -3.96
C ARG A 17 -1.91 19.28 -5.16
N THR A 18 -0.83 20.01 -5.36
CA THR A 18 0.13 19.76 -6.44
C THR A 18 0.77 18.37 -6.37
N ALA A 19 0.95 17.79 -5.18
CA ALA A 19 1.43 16.43 -5.03
C ALA A 19 0.37 15.41 -5.46
N LEU A 20 -0.91 15.67 -5.13
CA LEU A 20 -2.03 14.80 -5.54
C LEU A 20 -2.26 14.83 -7.06
N GLU A 21 -2.13 15.99 -7.70
CA GLU A 21 -2.30 16.17 -9.14
C GLU A 21 -1.24 15.44 -10.00
N ARG A 22 -0.19 14.90 -9.38
CA ARG A 22 0.78 13.99 -10.05
C ARG A 22 0.21 12.58 -10.26
N VAL A 23 -0.90 12.26 -9.58
CA VAL A 23 -1.54 10.94 -9.60
C VAL A 23 -3.00 11.04 -10.03
N HIS A 24 -3.74 11.99 -9.49
CA HIS A 24 -5.18 12.12 -9.66
C HIS A 24 -5.55 13.30 -10.55
N THR A 25 -6.63 13.15 -11.32
CA THR A 25 -7.13 14.23 -12.17
C THR A 25 -7.67 15.40 -11.35
N PRO A 26 -7.51 16.65 -11.82
CA PRO A 26 -8.04 17.82 -11.12
C PRO A 26 -9.56 17.74 -10.86
N GLU A 27 -10.32 17.23 -11.83
CA GLU A 27 -11.77 17.08 -11.75
C GLU A 27 -12.19 16.12 -10.63
N TYR A 28 -11.45 15.02 -10.46
CA TYR A 28 -11.69 14.06 -9.37
C TYR A 28 -11.35 14.68 -8.01
N LEU A 29 -10.23 15.38 -7.91
CA LEU A 29 -9.85 16.08 -6.67
C LEU A 29 -10.87 17.17 -6.30
N ASP A 30 -11.41 17.91 -7.28
CA ASP A 30 -12.46 18.89 -7.05
C ASP A 30 -13.75 18.24 -6.56
N LEU A 31 -14.13 17.08 -7.12
CA LEU A 31 -15.27 16.31 -6.62
C LEU A 31 -15.09 15.97 -5.14
N LEU A 32 -13.95 15.42 -4.73
CA LEU A 32 -13.68 15.05 -3.33
C LEU A 32 -13.69 16.27 -2.40
N ALA A 33 -13.09 17.38 -2.83
CA ALA A 33 -12.97 18.61 -2.04
C ALA A 33 -14.31 19.33 -1.82
N THR A 34 -15.30 19.07 -2.66
CA THR A 34 -16.61 19.77 -2.63
C THR A 34 -17.72 18.94 -1.98
N LEU A 35 -17.43 17.76 -1.44
CA LEU A 35 -18.44 16.95 -0.74
C LEU A 35 -18.91 17.64 0.53
N THR A 36 -20.22 17.83 0.65
CA THR A 36 -20.88 18.48 1.79
C THR A 36 -21.81 17.56 2.58
N GLN A 37 -21.94 16.31 2.13
CA GLN A 37 -22.77 15.29 2.74
C GLN A 37 -22.27 13.91 2.36
N PRO A 38 -22.64 12.85 3.10
CA PRO A 38 -22.28 11.48 2.74
C PRO A 38 -22.74 11.12 1.33
N THR A 39 -21.78 10.71 0.50
CA THR A 39 -22.00 10.39 -0.92
C THR A 39 -21.31 9.07 -1.27
N TRP A 40 -22.03 8.17 -1.92
CA TRP A 40 -21.44 6.95 -2.48
C TRP A 40 -20.62 7.30 -3.73
N LEU A 41 -19.33 7.02 -3.67
CA LEU A 41 -18.40 7.20 -4.81
C LEU A 41 -18.20 5.88 -5.56
N ASP A 42 -18.29 4.75 -4.85
CA ASP A 42 -18.27 3.39 -5.38
C ASP A 42 -19.21 2.52 -4.53
N TYR A 43 -20.42 2.29 -5.04
CA TYR A 43 -21.42 1.51 -4.31
C TYR A 43 -21.21 0.01 -4.47
N PRO A 44 -21.27 -0.80 -3.39
CA PRO A 44 -21.57 -0.43 -2.00
C PRO A 44 -20.30 -0.23 -1.13
N ASN A 45 -19.13 -0.03 -1.71
CA ASN A 45 -17.86 -0.15 -1.00
C ASN A 45 -17.31 1.17 -0.49
N THR A 46 -17.47 2.29 -1.23
CA THR A 46 -16.79 3.53 -0.87
C THR A 46 -17.77 4.68 -0.71
N ILE A 47 -17.91 5.15 0.53
CA ILE A 47 -18.66 6.35 0.87
C ILE A 47 -17.71 7.43 1.39
N ALA A 48 -17.90 8.68 0.97
CA ALA A 48 -17.17 9.82 1.49
C ALA A 48 -18.13 10.88 2.03
N SER A 49 -17.66 11.68 2.97
CA SER A 49 -18.41 12.75 3.64
C SER A 49 -17.60 14.06 3.59
N GLU A 50 -18.14 15.11 4.17
CA GLU A 50 -17.51 16.43 4.27
C GLU A 50 -16.16 16.43 4.99
N THR A 51 -15.87 15.42 5.83
CA THR A 51 -14.59 15.29 6.53
C THR A 51 -13.57 14.39 5.80
N SER A 52 -14.02 13.64 4.80
CA SER A 52 -13.19 12.65 4.12
C SER A 52 -12.05 13.26 3.33
N TRP A 53 -12.28 14.45 2.74
CA TRP A 53 -11.21 15.18 2.04
C TRP A 53 -10.04 15.51 2.95
N THR A 54 -10.30 16.06 4.14
CA THR A 54 -9.24 16.37 5.12
C THR A 54 -8.50 15.11 5.56
N ALA A 55 -9.21 14.01 5.80
CA ALA A 55 -8.59 12.74 6.16
C ALA A 55 -7.71 12.19 5.02
N ALA A 56 -8.16 12.28 3.77
CA ALA A 56 -7.40 11.84 2.60
C ALA A 56 -6.13 12.68 2.39
N LEU A 57 -6.21 14.00 2.58
CA LEU A 57 -5.02 14.88 2.54
C LEU A 57 -3.99 14.50 3.60
N LEU A 58 -4.43 14.25 4.84
CA LEU A 58 -3.54 13.82 5.93
C LEU A 58 -2.93 12.44 5.64
N ALA A 59 -3.70 11.50 5.09
CA ALA A 59 -3.20 10.18 4.74
C ALA A 59 -2.11 10.26 3.67
N ALA A 60 -2.36 10.98 2.57
CA ALA A 60 -1.39 11.14 1.49
C ALA A 60 -0.14 11.91 1.96
N GLY A 61 -0.30 12.97 2.75
CA GLY A 61 0.82 13.74 3.29
C GLY A 61 1.67 12.96 4.28
N THR A 62 1.04 12.12 5.13
CA THR A 62 1.76 11.21 6.03
C THR A 62 2.53 10.14 5.25
N ALA A 63 1.98 9.65 4.12
CA ALA A 63 2.69 8.72 3.24
C ALA A 63 3.93 9.37 2.60
N ILE A 64 3.84 10.65 2.20
CA ILE A 64 4.99 11.43 1.76
C ILE A 64 6.04 11.54 2.87
N ASP A 65 5.64 11.97 4.07
CA ASP A 65 6.55 12.10 5.22
C ASP A 65 7.25 10.77 5.54
N ALA A 66 6.52 9.65 5.50
CA ALA A 66 7.10 8.31 5.69
C ALA A 66 8.12 7.96 4.61
N ALA A 67 7.84 8.26 3.32
CA ALA A 67 8.77 8.01 2.22
C ALA A 67 10.05 8.85 2.34
N GLU A 68 9.94 10.11 2.78
CA GLU A 68 11.09 11.01 3.03
C GLU A 68 11.97 10.50 4.18
N MET A 69 11.39 9.96 5.24
CA MET A 69 12.10 9.57 6.45
C MET A 69 12.51 8.09 6.53
N GLY A 70 11.97 7.24 5.68
CA GLY A 70 12.08 5.79 5.80
C GLY A 70 11.21 5.23 6.94
N GLY A 71 9.97 5.72 7.06
CA GLY A 71 9.03 5.39 8.14
C GLY A 71 7.85 4.53 7.71
N PHE A 72 6.88 4.39 8.62
CA PHE A 72 5.62 3.72 8.37
C PHE A 72 4.44 4.68 8.58
N ALA A 73 3.71 5.02 7.53
CA ALA A 73 2.51 5.84 7.57
C ALA A 73 1.32 5.03 8.09
N LEU A 74 0.91 5.25 9.33
CA LEU A 74 -0.25 4.59 9.96
C LEU A 74 -1.52 5.40 9.69
N VAL A 75 -2.08 5.27 8.50
CA VAL A 75 -3.11 6.15 7.96
C VAL A 75 -4.43 5.44 7.65
N ARG A 76 -5.51 6.23 7.61
CA ARG A 76 -6.82 5.96 7.03
C ARG A 76 -7.32 7.26 6.37
N PRO A 77 -8.00 7.19 5.20
CA PRO A 77 -8.35 5.99 4.42
C PRO A 77 -7.13 5.32 3.78
N PRO A 78 -7.25 4.03 3.37
CA PRO A 78 -6.25 3.36 2.54
C PRO A 78 -6.21 3.96 1.14
N GLY A 79 -5.29 3.50 0.27
CA GLY A 79 -5.07 4.16 -1.01
C GLY A 79 -4.93 3.26 -2.24
N HIS A 80 -4.49 2.02 -2.10
CA HIS A 80 -4.02 1.20 -3.23
C HIS A 80 -5.09 0.85 -4.28
N HIS A 81 -6.38 0.96 -3.94
CA HIS A 81 -7.47 0.75 -4.90
C HIS A 81 -7.86 2.01 -5.68
N ALA A 82 -7.43 3.22 -5.28
CA ALA A 82 -7.84 4.45 -5.96
C ALA A 82 -7.07 4.66 -7.28
N PRO A 83 -7.73 4.51 -8.46
CA PRO A 83 -7.15 4.88 -9.74
C PRO A 83 -7.15 6.41 -9.91
N PRO A 84 -6.60 6.96 -11.02
CA PRO A 84 -6.41 8.40 -11.16
C PRO A 84 -7.69 9.26 -11.10
N HIS A 85 -8.85 8.70 -11.41
CA HIS A 85 -10.06 9.48 -11.68
C HIS A 85 -11.29 9.06 -10.86
N THR A 86 -11.15 8.12 -9.91
CA THR A 86 -12.28 7.66 -9.09
C THR A 86 -11.83 7.09 -7.75
N ALA A 87 -12.75 7.05 -6.78
CA ALA A 87 -12.61 6.32 -5.53
C ALA A 87 -13.04 4.86 -5.72
N MET A 88 -12.43 3.94 -4.98
CA MET A 88 -12.74 2.53 -5.06
C MET A 88 -12.21 1.79 -3.83
N GLY A 89 -12.89 0.74 -3.35
CA GLY A 89 -12.38 -0.14 -2.30
C GLY A 89 -11.96 0.59 -1.01
N PHE A 90 -12.77 1.50 -0.50
CA PHE A 90 -12.50 2.39 0.64
C PHE A 90 -11.43 3.45 0.40
N CYS A 91 -10.74 3.42 -0.76
CA CYS A 91 -9.65 4.32 -1.10
C CYS A 91 -10.16 5.58 -1.81
N LEU A 92 -9.69 6.74 -1.36
CA LEU A 92 -10.02 8.04 -1.97
C LEU A 92 -8.83 8.60 -2.75
N ILE A 93 -7.65 8.58 -2.17
CA ILE A 93 -6.39 9.02 -2.76
C ILE A 93 -5.42 7.83 -2.71
N ASN A 94 -4.69 7.60 -3.78
CA ASN A 94 -3.65 6.58 -3.80
C ASN A 94 -2.40 7.08 -3.06
N ASN A 95 -2.36 6.81 -1.76
CA ASN A 95 -1.35 7.36 -0.85
C ASN A 95 0.07 6.95 -1.26
N VAL A 96 0.27 5.65 -1.58
CA VAL A 96 1.59 5.13 -1.97
C VAL A 96 2.05 5.68 -3.31
N ALA A 97 1.13 5.85 -4.28
CA ALA A 97 1.44 6.42 -5.58
C ALA A 97 1.79 7.91 -5.47
N VAL A 98 1.06 8.67 -4.64
CA VAL A 98 1.39 10.08 -4.35
C VAL A 98 2.77 10.19 -3.74
N ALA A 99 3.12 9.34 -2.77
CA ALA A 99 4.45 9.30 -2.16
C ALA A 99 5.54 8.96 -3.19
N ALA A 100 5.30 7.97 -4.07
CA ALA A 100 6.24 7.60 -5.14
C ALA A 100 6.51 8.77 -6.08
N ARG A 101 5.46 9.41 -6.59
CA ARG A 101 5.57 10.58 -7.48
C ARG A 101 6.22 11.78 -6.80
N HIS A 102 5.95 12.00 -5.52
CA HIS A 102 6.63 13.05 -4.75
C HIS A 102 8.13 12.79 -4.67
N MET A 103 8.54 11.57 -4.33
CA MET A 103 9.95 11.20 -4.24
C MET A 103 10.69 11.32 -5.57
N GLN A 104 10.02 11.00 -6.67
CA GLN A 104 10.57 11.21 -8.02
C GLN A 104 10.74 12.70 -8.32
N ALA A 105 9.70 13.50 -8.09
CA ALA A 105 9.66 14.90 -8.48
C ALA A 105 10.54 15.83 -7.61
N GLU A 106 10.52 15.63 -6.29
CA GLU A 106 11.15 16.55 -5.33
C GLU A 106 12.52 16.04 -4.85
N HIS A 107 12.75 14.72 -4.88
CA HIS A 107 13.99 14.13 -4.38
C HIS A 107 14.85 13.47 -5.47
N GLY A 108 14.40 13.50 -6.73
CA GLY A 108 15.16 12.98 -7.87
C GLY A 108 15.34 11.47 -7.86
N VAL A 109 14.46 10.72 -7.17
CA VAL A 109 14.48 9.26 -7.16
C VAL A 109 14.13 8.75 -8.55
N GLY A 110 15.04 8.06 -9.21
CA GLY A 110 14.84 7.61 -10.59
C GLY A 110 13.96 6.37 -10.69
N ARG A 111 14.14 5.39 -9.82
CA ARG A 111 13.38 4.13 -9.82
C ARG A 111 12.78 3.84 -8.46
N VAL A 112 11.45 3.61 -8.46
CA VAL A 112 10.69 3.24 -7.25
C VAL A 112 10.11 1.84 -7.46
N ALA A 113 10.27 0.94 -6.49
CA ALA A 113 9.47 -0.28 -6.43
C ALA A 113 8.35 -0.10 -5.42
N ILE A 114 7.16 -0.57 -5.75
CA ILE A 114 6.02 -0.66 -4.83
C ILE A 114 5.71 -2.14 -4.66
N VAL A 115 5.84 -2.64 -3.43
CA VAL A 115 5.45 -4.00 -3.05
C VAL A 115 4.19 -3.93 -2.22
N ASP A 116 3.16 -4.62 -2.67
CA ASP A 116 1.83 -4.65 -2.07
C ASP A 116 1.56 -6.07 -1.55
N PHE A 117 1.36 -6.19 -0.24
CA PHE A 117 0.96 -7.45 0.40
C PHE A 117 -0.40 -7.36 1.13
N ASP A 118 -1.22 -6.40 0.78
CA ASP A 118 -2.64 -6.42 1.09
C ASP A 118 -3.28 -7.68 0.46
N VAL A 119 -4.31 -8.23 1.10
CA VAL A 119 -4.99 -9.42 0.58
C VAL A 119 -5.70 -9.17 -0.75
N HIS A 120 -6.03 -7.89 -1.02
CA HIS A 120 -6.66 -7.47 -2.27
C HIS A 120 -5.63 -6.95 -3.27
N HIS A 121 -5.87 -7.17 -4.55
CA HIS A 121 -5.05 -6.57 -5.59
C HIS A 121 -5.20 -5.04 -5.61
N GLY A 122 -4.09 -4.31 -5.51
CA GLY A 122 -4.06 -2.84 -5.56
C GLY A 122 -4.18 -2.32 -6.99
N ASN A 123 -5.35 -2.52 -7.59
CA ASN A 123 -5.64 -2.15 -8.98
C ASN A 123 -5.39 -0.68 -9.28
N GLY A 124 -5.65 0.21 -8.32
CA GLY A 124 -5.42 1.65 -8.48
C GLY A 124 -3.93 1.97 -8.63
N THR A 125 -3.07 1.32 -7.85
CA THR A 125 -1.61 1.49 -7.98
C THR A 125 -1.13 0.94 -9.31
N GLN A 126 -1.60 -0.23 -9.74
CA GLN A 126 -1.29 -0.78 -11.06
C GLN A 126 -1.70 0.18 -12.19
N ASP A 127 -2.91 0.75 -12.13
CA ASP A 127 -3.42 1.67 -13.15
C ASP A 127 -2.58 2.96 -13.23
N VAL A 128 -2.15 3.51 -12.09
CA VAL A 128 -1.33 4.73 -12.05
C VAL A 128 0.01 4.55 -12.75
N PHE A 129 0.58 3.34 -12.70
CA PHE A 129 1.94 3.07 -13.20
C PHE A 129 1.98 2.12 -14.39
N ALA A 130 0.83 1.82 -15.03
CA ALA A 130 0.71 0.83 -16.10
C ALA A 130 1.67 1.04 -17.29
N ASP A 131 1.95 2.30 -17.63
CA ASP A 131 2.79 2.70 -18.76
C ASP A 131 4.08 3.41 -18.30
N ASP A 132 4.57 3.11 -17.08
CA ASP A 132 5.72 3.79 -16.49
C ASP A 132 6.84 2.84 -16.09
N ASP A 133 7.86 2.77 -16.91
CA ASP A 133 9.04 1.93 -16.69
C ASP A 133 9.93 2.38 -15.50
N SER A 134 9.66 3.55 -14.91
CA SER A 134 10.37 4.05 -13.72
C SER A 134 9.82 3.53 -12.41
N VAL A 135 8.65 2.86 -12.44
CA VAL A 135 8.01 2.27 -11.25
C VAL A 135 7.70 0.80 -11.47
N LEU A 136 8.20 -0.06 -10.59
CA LEU A 136 7.81 -1.46 -10.55
C LEU A 136 6.71 -1.64 -9.50
N TYR A 137 5.59 -2.24 -9.89
CA TYR A 137 4.53 -2.66 -8.98
C TYR A 137 4.51 -4.19 -8.85
N ALA A 138 4.55 -4.69 -7.62
CA ALA A 138 4.48 -6.13 -7.33
C ALA A 138 3.44 -6.38 -6.23
N SER A 139 2.42 -7.18 -6.53
CA SER A 139 1.31 -7.48 -5.61
C SER A 139 1.18 -8.98 -5.36
N LEU A 140 1.13 -9.34 -4.05
CA LEU A 140 0.67 -10.65 -3.60
C LEU A 140 -0.74 -10.48 -3.06
N HIS A 141 -1.70 -11.23 -3.57
CA HIS A 141 -3.10 -11.08 -3.20
C HIS A 141 -3.88 -12.38 -3.36
N GLN A 142 -5.03 -12.49 -2.72
CA GLN A 142 -5.90 -13.65 -2.92
C GLN A 142 -6.59 -13.58 -4.28
N ALA A 143 -6.54 -14.68 -5.01
CA ALA A 143 -7.26 -14.81 -6.29
C ALA A 143 -8.77 -14.91 -6.10
N GLY A 144 -9.53 -14.29 -7.00
CA GLY A 144 -10.99 -14.46 -7.08
C GLY A 144 -11.83 -13.66 -6.10
N ILE A 145 -11.22 -12.69 -5.40
CA ILE A 145 -11.93 -11.73 -4.55
C ILE A 145 -11.94 -10.32 -5.19
N TYR A 146 -12.46 -9.33 -4.47
CA TYR A 146 -12.40 -7.92 -4.88
C TYR A 146 -10.95 -7.49 -5.18
N PRO A 147 -10.68 -6.65 -6.18
CA PRO A 147 -11.61 -6.08 -7.17
C PRO A 147 -11.84 -6.97 -8.41
N GLY A 148 -11.32 -8.18 -8.46
CA GLY A 148 -11.45 -9.12 -9.57
C GLY A 148 -10.41 -8.93 -10.69
N THR A 149 -9.33 -8.22 -10.39
CA THR A 149 -8.17 -7.95 -11.27
C THR A 149 -6.90 -8.58 -10.67
N GLY A 150 -5.75 -8.39 -11.29
CA GLY A 150 -4.46 -8.90 -10.82
C GLY A 150 -4.19 -10.35 -11.22
N ALA A 151 -4.72 -10.78 -12.37
CA ALA A 151 -4.41 -12.11 -12.88
C ALA A 151 -2.91 -12.25 -13.19
N LEU A 152 -2.41 -13.49 -13.12
CA LEU A 152 -1.02 -13.76 -13.47
C LEU A 152 -0.73 -13.30 -14.91
N GLY A 153 0.27 -12.42 -15.05
CA GLY A 153 0.65 -11.84 -16.34
C GLY A 153 -0.24 -10.68 -16.81
N GLU A 154 -1.19 -10.22 -15.98
CA GLU A 154 -1.91 -8.98 -16.22
C GLU A 154 -0.97 -7.79 -15.92
N GLY A 155 -0.99 -6.77 -16.79
CA GLY A 155 -0.13 -5.59 -16.70
C GLY A 155 1.09 -5.63 -17.61
N GLY A 156 1.98 -4.64 -17.46
CA GLY A 156 3.18 -4.44 -18.28
C GLY A 156 4.43 -5.15 -17.76
N GLU A 157 5.58 -4.82 -18.33
CA GLU A 157 6.88 -5.42 -17.97
C GLU A 157 7.33 -5.08 -16.53
N THR A 158 6.83 -3.98 -15.98
CA THR A 158 7.08 -3.51 -14.61
C THR A 158 5.97 -3.90 -13.63
N THR A 159 5.05 -4.79 -14.02
CA THR A 159 3.98 -5.31 -13.17
C THR A 159 4.19 -6.78 -12.84
N VAL A 160 4.10 -7.12 -11.56
CA VAL A 160 4.24 -8.50 -11.05
C VAL A 160 3.01 -8.84 -10.21
N ASN A 161 2.03 -9.49 -10.79
CA ASN A 161 0.86 -9.99 -10.09
C ASN A 161 1.03 -11.45 -9.67
N VAL A 162 0.87 -11.72 -8.38
CA VAL A 162 1.02 -13.03 -7.76
C VAL A 162 -0.28 -13.43 -7.04
N PRO A 163 -1.30 -13.90 -7.79
CA PRO A 163 -2.55 -14.35 -7.22
C PRO A 163 -2.34 -15.67 -6.46
N LEU A 164 -2.64 -15.68 -5.17
CA LEU A 164 -2.58 -16.84 -4.29
C LEU A 164 -3.96 -17.47 -4.13
N ARG A 165 -4.01 -18.79 -3.97
CA ARG A 165 -5.27 -19.51 -3.74
C ARG A 165 -5.78 -19.30 -2.31
N PRO A 166 -7.09 -19.35 -2.08
CA PRO A 166 -7.63 -19.44 -0.72
C PRO A 166 -6.96 -20.54 0.10
N GLY A 167 -6.83 -20.34 1.40
CA GLY A 167 -6.21 -21.28 2.34
C GLY A 167 -4.67 -21.17 2.45
N CYS A 168 -4.04 -20.23 1.73
CA CYS A 168 -2.59 -20.00 1.83
C CYS A 168 -2.22 -19.29 3.13
N GLY A 169 -1.11 -19.73 3.76
CA GLY A 169 -0.52 -19.13 4.94
C GLY A 169 0.90 -18.64 4.71
N ASP A 170 1.69 -18.51 5.78
CA ASP A 170 3.03 -17.94 5.76
C ASP A 170 3.96 -18.59 4.72
N ALA A 171 3.93 -19.91 4.65
CA ALA A 171 4.86 -20.65 3.77
C ALA A 171 4.60 -20.33 2.29
N GLU A 172 3.34 -20.28 1.87
CA GLU A 172 2.97 -19.97 0.49
C GLU A 172 3.22 -18.51 0.14
N TRP A 173 2.91 -17.59 1.07
CA TRP A 173 3.16 -16.15 0.89
C TRP A 173 4.66 -15.86 0.77
N VAL A 174 5.47 -16.38 1.68
CA VAL A 174 6.94 -16.22 1.65
C VAL A 174 7.53 -16.85 0.41
N HIS A 175 7.11 -18.06 0.04
CA HIS A 175 7.59 -18.72 -1.18
C HIS A 175 7.23 -17.94 -2.44
N ALA A 176 6.02 -17.42 -2.53
CA ALA A 176 5.58 -16.57 -3.64
C ALA A 176 6.41 -15.28 -3.74
N PHE A 177 6.68 -14.64 -2.60
CA PHE A 177 7.54 -13.48 -2.50
C PHE A 177 8.95 -13.77 -3.03
N GLU A 178 9.60 -14.82 -2.53
CA GLU A 178 10.94 -15.27 -2.95
C GLU A 178 11.01 -15.59 -4.45
N ARG A 179 9.97 -16.21 -4.97
CA ARG A 179 9.99 -16.68 -6.35
C ARG A 179 9.68 -15.61 -7.38
N HIS A 180 8.84 -14.63 -7.04
CA HIS A 180 8.32 -13.68 -8.00
C HIS A 180 8.72 -12.23 -7.71
N VAL A 181 8.62 -11.79 -6.46
CA VAL A 181 8.87 -10.38 -6.08
C VAL A 181 10.36 -10.09 -6.00
N GLU A 182 11.11 -10.84 -5.20
CA GLU A 182 12.56 -10.61 -5.02
C GLU A 182 13.33 -10.58 -6.35
N PRO A 183 13.16 -11.53 -7.27
CA PRO A 183 13.90 -11.51 -8.53
C PRO A 183 13.52 -10.33 -9.43
N ALA A 184 12.24 -9.89 -9.39
CA ALA A 184 11.78 -8.75 -10.15
C ALA A 184 12.37 -7.45 -9.61
N VAL A 185 12.29 -7.22 -8.30
CA VAL A 185 12.86 -6.04 -7.64
C VAL A 185 14.40 -6.00 -7.81
N ALA A 186 15.07 -7.15 -7.66
CA ALA A 186 16.52 -7.24 -7.85
C ALA A 186 16.97 -6.87 -9.28
N ARG A 187 16.20 -7.27 -10.31
CA ARG A 187 16.46 -6.86 -11.70
C ARG A 187 16.17 -5.39 -11.92
N PHE A 188 15.11 -4.87 -11.33
CA PHE A 188 14.68 -3.49 -11.46
C PHE A 188 15.63 -2.51 -10.78
N ARG A 189 16.28 -2.92 -9.67
CA ARG A 189 17.25 -2.13 -8.88
C ARG A 189 16.69 -0.77 -8.46
N PRO A 190 15.65 -0.74 -7.64
CA PRO A 190 15.05 0.51 -7.18
C PRO A 190 16.00 1.27 -6.23
N GLU A 191 15.85 2.59 -6.20
CA GLU A 191 16.49 3.47 -5.24
C GLU A 191 15.65 3.65 -3.97
N LEU A 192 14.33 3.43 -4.12
CA LEU A 192 13.33 3.45 -3.05
C LEU A 192 12.36 2.29 -3.24
N LEU A 193 12.05 1.60 -2.15
CA LEU A 193 10.96 0.63 -2.09
C LEU A 193 9.89 1.18 -1.16
N LEU A 194 8.66 1.26 -1.67
CA LEU A 194 7.48 1.55 -0.89
C LEU A 194 6.68 0.27 -0.69
N VAL A 195 6.08 0.12 0.48
CA VAL A 195 5.26 -1.03 0.81
C VAL A 195 3.83 -0.59 1.03
N SER A 196 2.88 -1.07 0.21
CA SER A 196 1.46 -1.08 0.55
C SER A 196 1.24 -2.21 1.53
N ALA A 197 1.17 -1.85 2.82
CA ALA A 197 1.13 -2.77 3.93
C ALA A 197 -0.31 -2.98 4.41
N GLY A 198 -1.03 -3.92 3.78
CA GLY A 198 -2.29 -4.44 4.28
C GLY A 198 -2.07 -5.62 5.22
N PHE A 199 -2.91 -5.73 6.23
CA PHE A 199 -2.88 -6.82 7.22
C PHE A 199 -4.12 -7.70 7.19
N ASP A 200 -4.93 -7.55 6.17
CA ASP A 200 -6.20 -8.24 5.99
C ASP A 200 -6.07 -9.68 5.43
N ALA A 201 -4.84 -10.13 5.11
CA ALA A 201 -4.54 -11.54 4.91
C ALA A 201 -4.31 -12.31 6.23
N HIS A 202 -4.42 -11.66 7.40
CA HIS A 202 -4.17 -12.27 8.69
C HIS A 202 -5.25 -13.31 9.05
N GLU A 203 -4.85 -14.42 9.69
CA GLU A 203 -5.72 -15.55 10.02
C GLU A 203 -6.91 -15.20 10.97
N GLU A 204 -6.86 -14.08 11.67
CA GLU A 204 -7.93 -13.59 12.55
C GLU A 204 -8.78 -12.48 11.91
N GLU A 205 -8.59 -12.14 10.62
CA GLU A 205 -9.49 -11.23 9.91
C GLU A 205 -10.79 -11.95 9.53
N ASP A 206 -11.91 -11.22 9.62
CA ASP A 206 -13.25 -11.71 9.25
C ASP A 206 -13.80 -10.83 8.13
N ILE A 207 -13.29 -11.04 6.93
CA ILE A 207 -13.67 -10.28 5.73
C ILE A 207 -14.34 -11.25 4.75
N TYR A 208 -15.45 -10.83 4.19
CA TYR A 208 -16.21 -11.62 3.23
C TYR A 208 -15.34 -12.09 2.05
N LEU A 209 -15.34 -13.41 1.81
CA LEU A 209 -14.56 -14.11 0.79
C LEU A 209 -13.04 -14.15 1.00
N VAL A 210 -12.48 -13.52 2.03
CA VAL A 210 -11.07 -13.67 2.36
C VAL A 210 -10.89 -14.99 3.13
N ASP A 211 -9.94 -15.80 2.66
CA ASP A 211 -9.54 -17.08 3.26
C ASP A 211 -8.01 -17.19 3.17
N MET A 212 -7.32 -16.45 4.04
CA MET A 212 -5.87 -16.45 4.16
C MET A 212 -5.46 -16.67 5.61
N HIS A 213 -4.30 -17.26 5.82
CA HIS A 213 -3.82 -17.68 7.13
C HIS A 213 -2.40 -17.17 7.41
N VAL A 214 -2.15 -15.90 7.09
CA VAL A 214 -0.88 -15.24 7.40
C VAL A 214 -0.85 -14.88 8.88
N THR A 215 0.24 -15.23 9.55
CA THR A 215 0.43 -14.93 10.98
C THR A 215 1.23 -13.64 11.20
N ASP A 216 1.36 -13.21 12.46
CA ASP A 216 2.24 -12.11 12.87
C ASP A 216 3.69 -12.36 12.37
N ASP A 217 4.17 -13.61 12.42
CA ASP A 217 5.51 -13.98 11.96
C ASP A 217 5.63 -13.93 10.44
N GLY A 218 4.57 -14.27 9.72
CA GLY A 218 4.50 -14.13 8.27
C GLY A 218 4.65 -12.67 7.83
N PHE A 219 3.92 -11.75 8.44
CA PHE A 219 4.06 -10.31 8.15
C PHE A 219 5.42 -9.75 8.57
N ARG A 220 5.99 -10.21 9.69
CA ARG A 220 7.36 -9.85 10.09
C ARG A 220 8.37 -10.27 9.04
N GLU A 221 8.25 -11.49 8.52
CA GLU A 221 9.16 -12.01 7.51
C GLU A 221 9.01 -11.28 6.16
N LEU A 222 7.79 -11.00 5.70
CA LEU A 222 7.56 -10.20 4.50
C LEU A 222 8.18 -8.79 4.61
N ALA A 223 7.98 -8.12 5.75
CA ALA A 223 8.56 -6.81 6.01
C ALA A 223 10.10 -6.85 6.04
N ARG A 224 10.69 -7.88 6.68
CA ARG A 224 12.15 -8.09 6.71
C ARG A 224 12.71 -8.27 5.31
N ARG A 225 12.03 -9.00 4.45
CA ARG A 225 12.43 -9.22 3.05
C ARG A 225 12.34 -7.93 2.25
N CYS A 226 11.27 -7.17 2.39
CA CYS A 226 11.14 -5.85 1.76
C CYS A 226 12.31 -4.94 2.14
N ALA A 227 12.71 -4.92 3.42
CA ALA A 227 13.80 -4.07 3.91
C ALA A 227 15.17 -4.40 3.27
N ALA A 228 15.37 -5.63 2.79
CA ALA A 228 16.60 -6.06 2.15
C ALA A 228 16.67 -5.74 0.64
N LEU A 229 15.57 -5.27 0.03
CA LEU A 229 15.47 -5.16 -1.43
C LEU A 229 15.86 -3.78 -2.00
N ALA A 230 15.97 -2.74 -1.17
CA ALA A 230 16.36 -1.41 -1.60
C ALA A 230 17.11 -0.66 -0.50
N PRO A 231 17.93 0.34 -0.85
CA PRO A 231 18.69 1.12 0.14
C PRO A 231 17.78 2.01 1.02
N ARG A 232 16.57 2.31 0.56
CA ARG A 232 15.57 3.09 1.29
C ARG A 232 14.23 2.37 1.19
N VAL A 233 13.56 2.20 2.34
CA VAL A 233 12.26 1.54 2.44
C VAL A 233 11.33 2.37 3.30
N ALA A 234 10.08 2.50 2.89
CA ALA A 234 9.01 3.07 3.70
C ALA A 234 7.71 2.27 3.47
N ALA A 235 6.78 2.35 4.42
CA ALA A 235 5.53 1.63 4.32
C ALA A 235 4.33 2.55 4.52
N VAL A 236 3.20 2.17 3.93
CA VAL A 236 1.90 2.84 4.04
C VAL A 236 0.86 1.79 4.40
N LEU A 237 0.08 2.03 5.45
CA LEU A 237 -0.99 1.14 5.88
C LEU A 237 -2.12 1.13 4.84
N GLU A 238 -2.53 -0.06 4.41
CA GLU A 238 -3.68 -0.30 3.55
C GLU A 238 -4.81 -1.03 4.31
N GLY A 239 -5.16 -2.26 4.00
CA GLY A 239 -6.17 -3.05 4.69
C GLY A 239 -5.79 -3.51 6.10
N GLY A 240 -6.67 -4.29 6.71
CA GLY A 240 -6.56 -4.76 8.09
C GLY A 240 -7.58 -4.07 8.99
N TYR A 241 -8.63 -4.81 9.39
CA TYR A 241 -9.83 -4.25 10.00
C TYR A 241 -10.11 -4.81 11.40
N ASN A 242 -9.42 -5.85 11.80
CA ASN A 242 -9.50 -6.37 13.17
C ASN A 242 -8.66 -5.48 14.11
N LEU A 243 -9.35 -4.59 14.84
CA LEU A 243 -8.71 -3.62 15.73
C LEU A 243 -7.98 -4.27 16.92
N ALA A 244 -8.25 -5.54 17.23
CA ALA A 244 -7.57 -6.26 18.30
C ALA A 244 -6.18 -6.76 17.85
N THR A 245 -6.04 -7.13 16.57
CA THR A 245 -4.80 -7.69 16.01
C THR A 245 -3.91 -6.63 15.38
N LEU A 246 -4.49 -5.63 14.71
CA LEU A 246 -3.77 -4.65 13.90
C LEU A 246 -2.58 -3.98 14.62
N PRO A 247 -2.65 -3.59 15.92
CA PRO A 247 -1.48 -2.99 16.59
C PRO A 247 -0.28 -3.94 16.68
N ARG A 248 -0.52 -5.24 16.96
CA ARG A 248 0.57 -6.21 17.05
C ARG A 248 1.14 -6.55 15.67
N LEU A 249 0.30 -6.58 14.62
CA LEU A 249 0.73 -6.83 13.24
C LEU A 249 1.61 -5.69 12.72
N VAL A 250 1.23 -4.45 12.98
CA VAL A 250 2.07 -3.27 12.69
C VAL A 250 3.41 -3.37 13.44
N SER A 251 3.39 -3.78 14.72
CA SER A 251 4.63 -3.97 15.50
C SER A 251 5.50 -5.07 14.90
N ALA A 252 4.92 -6.20 14.49
CA ALA A 252 5.64 -7.29 13.84
C ALA A 252 6.29 -6.84 12.51
N ALA A 253 5.59 -6.05 11.71
CA ALA A 253 6.14 -5.49 10.48
C ALA A 253 7.28 -4.49 10.77
N LEU A 254 7.15 -3.61 11.77
CA LEU A 254 8.22 -2.70 12.20
C LEU A 254 9.47 -3.45 12.66
N ASP A 255 9.33 -4.54 13.41
CA ASP A 255 10.43 -5.42 13.80
C ASP A 255 11.10 -6.02 12.56
N GLY A 256 10.31 -6.47 11.58
CA GLY A 256 10.79 -6.97 10.30
C GLY A 256 11.62 -5.93 9.53
N PHE A 257 11.07 -4.73 9.32
CA PHE A 257 11.78 -3.64 8.63
C PHE A 257 13.09 -3.26 9.34
N SER A 258 13.10 -3.25 10.68
CA SER A 258 14.30 -2.91 11.45
C SER A 258 15.39 -3.98 11.35
N SER A 259 15.03 -5.27 11.33
CA SER A 259 15.98 -6.37 11.25
C SER A 259 16.55 -6.60 9.85
N GLY A 260 15.80 -6.28 8.80
CA GLY A 260 16.26 -6.40 7.41
C GLY A 260 17.39 -5.42 7.06
N ASN A 261 17.35 -4.20 7.60
CA ASN A 261 18.38 -3.19 7.39
C ASN A 261 19.73 -3.54 8.05
N ALA A 262 19.73 -4.37 9.10
CA ALA A 262 20.97 -4.76 9.81
C ALA A 262 21.87 -5.74 9.05
N THR A 263 21.36 -6.38 8.00
CA THR A 263 22.11 -7.38 7.20
C THR A 263 22.73 -6.82 5.92
N ALA A 264 22.48 -5.54 5.60
CA ALA A 264 22.97 -4.86 4.39
C ALA A 264 24.21 -3.98 4.63
N GLY A 265 24.85 -4.07 5.83
CA GLY A 265 26.01 -3.30 6.27
C GLY A 265 27.34 -4.07 6.15
#